data_e3fe5634ff97794bada6096bf197df81
#
_entry.id   e3fe5634ff97794bada6096bf197df81
#
_cell.length_a   1.000
_cell.length_b   1.000
_cell.length_c   1.000
_cell.angle_alpha   90.00
_cell.angle_beta   90.00
_cell.angle_gamma   90.00
#
_symmetry.space_group_name_H-M   'P 1'
#
loop_
_entity.id
_entity.type
_entity.pdbx_description
1 polymer ?
#
loop_
_entity_poly.entity_id
_entity_poly.type
_entity_poly.pdbx_seq_one_letter_code
_entity_poly.pdbx_strand_id
1 'polypeptide(L)'
;YNISQKSQIIVETFRETTKQKIGGKGKMMVVTDSRLAAVRYFHEIKRYIREQHYADMDILAAFSGMVQDGDEEYTEARLNVRKDGSHISESQTKEEFHDNFNVLVVAEKYQTGFDEPLLHTMIVDKKLKNVKAVQTLSRLNRTCPGKVDTFVLDFANKKEDILDEEIEKLIEERQAARKA
;
A
#
# COMPACT_ATOMS: atom_id res chain seq x y z
N TYR A 1 -0.09 -17.98 3.76
CA TYR A 1 -1.34 -17.19 3.66
C TYR A 1 -1.75 -17.00 2.21
N ASN A 2 -3.05 -17.10 1.93
CA ASN A 2 -3.63 -16.74 0.64
C ASN A 2 -4.02 -15.25 0.60
N ILE A 3 -4.45 -14.76 -0.57
CA ILE A 3 -4.81 -13.34 -0.74
C ILE A 3 -5.95 -12.94 0.20
N SER A 4 -6.93 -13.80 0.40
CA SER A 4 -8.04 -13.50 1.33
C SER A 4 -7.55 -13.28 2.76
N GLN A 5 -6.70 -14.17 3.25
CA GLN A 5 -6.13 -14.06 4.60
C GLN A 5 -5.22 -12.83 4.73
N LYS A 6 -4.36 -12.60 3.74
CA LYS A 6 -3.49 -11.41 3.69
C LYS A 6 -4.31 -10.13 3.67
N SER A 7 -5.40 -10.10 2.92
CA SER A 7 -6.29 -8.93 2.85
C SER A 7 -6.91 -8.60 4.20
N GLN A 8 -7.32 -9.61 4.95
CA GLN A 8 -7.82 -9.41 6.31
C GLN A 8 -6.75 -8.83 7.22
N ILE A 9 -5.53 -9.36 7.14
CA ILE A 9 -4.39 -8.84 7.93
C ILE A 9 -4.11 -7.38 7.56
N ILE A 10 -4.13 -7.04 6.27
CA ILE A 10 -3.91 -5.68 5.78
C ILE A 10 -4.95 -4.72 6.36
N VAL A 11 -6.22 -5.05 6.27
CA VAL A 11 -7.31 -4.19 6.77
C VAL A 11 -7.20 -3.98 8.27
N GLU A 12 -6.99 -5.06 9.03
CA GLU A 12 -6.89 -4.95 10.49
C GLU A 12 -5.62 -4.21 10.91
N THR A 13 -4.51 -4.38 10.18
CA THR A 13 -3.28 -3.60 10.43
C THR A 13 -3.52 -2.12 10.22
N PHE A 14 -4.24 -1.74 9.16
CA PHE A 14 -4.59 -0.34 8.95
C PHE A 14 -5.39 0.19 10.13
N ARG A 15 -6.42 -0.52 10.55
CA ARG A 15 -7.34 -0.06 11.61
C ARG A 15 -6.66 -0.01 12.98
N GLU A 16 -5.81 -0.98 13.29
CA GLU A 16 -5.15 -1.07 14.60
C GLU A 16 -3.91 -0.18 14.72
N THR A 17 -3.20 0.04 13.62
CA THR A 17 -1.91 0.73 13.65
C THR A 17 -1.92 2.02 12.84
N THR A 18 -2.13 1.94 11.53
CA THR A 18 -1.89 3.04 10.58
C THR A 18 -2.86 4.19 10.78
N LYS A 19 -4.11 3.89 10.96
CA LYS A 19 -5.22 4.86 11.00
C LYS A 19 -5.00 6.00 12.00
N GLN A 20 -4.43 5.69 13.15
CA GLN A 20 -4.24 6.66 14.23
C GLN A 20 -2.90 7.40 14.16
N LYS A 21 -2.02 7.01 13.27
CA LYS A 21 -0.72 7.65 13.10
C LYS A 21 -0.86 8.99 12.39
N ILE A 22 0.13 9.85 12.59
CA ILE A 22 0.21 11.19 11.97
C ILE A 22 -1.09 11.98 12.23
N GLY A 23 -1.51 12.03 13.49
CA GLY A 23 -2.71 12.77 13.89
C GLY A 23 -4.01 12.22 13.26
N GLY A 24 -4.07 10.93 13.01
CA GLY A 24 -5.22 10.29 12.36
C GLY A 24 -5.18 10.34 10.84
N LYS A 25 -4.08 10.76 10.23
CA LYS A 25 -3.92 10.91 8.78
C LYS A 25 -3.03 9.85 8.14
N GLY A 26 -2.55 8.88 8.91
CA GLY A 26 -1.67 7.84 8.41
C GLY A 26 -2.25 7.08 7.24
N LYS A 27 -1.42 6.83 6.21
CA LYS A 27 -1.79 6.11 4.99
C LYS A 27 -0.96 4.85 4.82
N MET A 28 -1.49 3.92 4.05
CA MET A 28 -0.87 2.62 3.80
C MET A 28 -0.70 2.39 2.31
N MET A 29 0.42 1.78 1.93
CA MET A 29 0.66 1.28 0.58
C MET A 29 0.83 -0.23 0.63
N VAL A 30 0.17 -0.94 -0.29
CA VAL A 30 0.32 -2.38 -0.48
C VAL A 30 1.05 -2.60 -1.80
N VAL A 31 2.26 -3.14 -1.73
CA VAL A 31 3.09 -3.39 -2.91
C VAL A 31 2.92 -4.84 -3.34
N THR A 32 2.46 -5.05 -4.57
CA THR A 32 2.19 -6.37 -5.12
C THR A 32 3.15 -6.71 -6.26
N ASP A 33 3.23 -7.99 -6.60
CA ASP A 33 4.18 -8.49 -7.61
C ASP A 33 3.64 -8.46 -9.04
N SER A 34 2.35 -8.20 -9.24
CA SER A 34 1.75 -8.13 -10.57
C SER A 34 0.48 -7.30 -10.56
N ARG A 35 0.08 -6.84 -11.75
CA ARG A 35 -1.19 -6.13 -11.94
C ARG A 35 -2.38 -7.01 -11.53
N LEU A 36 -2.32 -8.29 -11.88
CA LEU A 36 -3.37 -9.24 -11.50
C LEU A 36 -3.47 -9.38 -9.97
N ALA A 37 -2.35 -9.46 -9.29
CA ALA A 37 -2.33 -9.50 -7.82
C ALA A 37 -2.93 -8.22 -7.23
N ALA A 38 -2.60 -7.06 -7.79
CA ALA A 38 -3.16 -5.78 -7.34
C ALA A 38 -4.68 -5.76 -7.47
N VAL A 39 -5.23 -6.21 -8.60
CA VAL A 39 -6.68 -6.31 -8.82
C VAL A 39 -7.34 -7.24 -7.80
N ARG A 40 -6.74 -8.41 -7.57
CA ARG A 40 -7.28 -9.38 -6.61
C ARG A 40 -7.23 -8.88 -5.18
N TYR A 41 -6.15 -8.22 -4.77
CA TYR A 41 -6.07 -7.56 -3.47
C TYR A 41 -7.12 -6.47 -3.33
N PHE A 42 -7.25 -5.64 -4.35
CA PHE A 42 -8.24 -4.56 -4.33
C PHE A 42 -9.66 -5.10 -4.08
N HIS A 43 -10.06 -6.13 -4.82
CA HIS A 43 -11.38 -6.74 -4.66
C HIS A 43 -11.56 -7.42 -3.30
N GLU A 44 -10.56 -8.18 -2.85
CA GLU A 44 -10.63 -8.89 -1.57
C GLU A 44 -10.65 -7.92 -0.37
N ILE A 45 -9.86 -6.86 -0.41
CA ILE A 45 -9.86 -5.84 0.62
C ILE A 45 -11.22 -5.16 0.67
N LYS A 46 -11.77 -4.76 -0.47
CA LYS A 46 -13.10 -4.13 -0.52
C LYS A 46 -14.19 -5.06 -0.03
N ARG A 47 -14.13 -6.33 -0.41
CA ARG A 47 -15.09 -7.35 0.03
C ARG A 47 -15.05 -7.49 1.56
N TYR A 48 -13.88 -7.60 2.13
CA TYR A 48 -13.71 -7.75 3.58
C TYR A 48 -14.20 -6.51 4.34
N ILE A 49 -13.85 -5.31 3.87
CA ILE A 49 -14.34 -4.05 4.44
C ILE A 49 -15.86 -4.02 4.46
N ARG A 50 -16.50 -4.42 3.37
CA ARG A 50 -17.96 -4.45 3.24
C ARG A 50 -18.59 -5.48 4.17
N GLU A 51 -18.03 -6.68 4.26
CA GLU A 51 -18.52 -7.73 5.15
C GLU A 51 -18.43 -7.34 6.63
N GLN A 52 -17.39 -6.64 7.00
CA GLN A 52 -17.18 -6.17 8.38
C GLN A 52 -17.94 -4.88 8.69
N HIS A 53 -18.57 -4.26 7.70
CA HIS A 53 -19.24 -2.96 7.81
C HIS A 53 -18.32 -1.84 8.28
N TYR A 54 -17.06 -1.88 7.88
CA TYR A 54 -16.11 -0.82 8.19
C TYR A 54 -16.34 0.39 7.30
N ALA A 55 -16.40 1.58 7.91
CA ALA A 55 -16.63 2.84 7.21
C ALA A 55 -15.43 3.80 7.34
N ASP A 56 -14.31 3.33 7.89
CA ASP A 56 -13.18 4.17 8.28
C ASP A 56 -11.99 4.07 7.32
N MET A 57 -12.15 3.42 6.19
CA MET A 57 -11.08 3.33 5.19
C MET A 57 -11.62 3.20 3.78
N ASP A 58 -10.90 3.82 2.84
CA ASP A 58 -11.17 3.76 1.40
C ASP A 58 -9.88 3.42 0.68
N ILE A 59 -9.98 2.64 -0.40
CA ILE A 59 -8.81 2.15 -1.13
C ILE A 59 -8.82 2.55 -2.59
N LEU A 60 -7.61 2.70 -3.14
CA LEU A 60 -7.36 2.90 -4.57
C LEU A 60 -6.38 1.84 -5.05
N ALA A 61 -6.46 1.53 -6.34
CA ALA A 61 -5.46 0.72 -7.03
C ALA A 61 -4.62 1.60 -7.95
N ALA A 62 -3.37 1.22 -8.18
CA ALA A 62 -2.49 1.93 -9.11
C ALA A 62 -1.64 0.93 -9.88
N PHE A 63 -1.88 0.86 -11.18
CA PHE A 63 -1.11 0.05 -12.13
C PHE A 63 -1.31 0.59 -13.53
N SER A 64 -0.40 0.29 -14.44
CA SER A 64 -0.48 0.78 -15.82
C SER A 64 -1.17 -0.24 -16.72
N GLY A 65 -1.94 0.26 -17.70
CA GLY A 65 -2.58 -0.56 -18.71
C GLY A 65 -3.75 -1.37 -18.20
N MET A 66 -4.06 -2.44 -18.91
CA MET A 66 -5.19 -3.31 -18.65
C MET A 66 -4.70 -4.69 -18.24
N VAL A 67 -5.44 -5.32 -17.33
CA VAL A 67 -5.21 -6.70 -16.92
C VAL A 67 -6.50 -7.48 -16.98
N GLN A 68 -6.42 -8.72 -17.44
CA GLN A 68 -7.57 -9.61 -17.51
C GLN A 68 -7.61 -10.54 -16.30
N ASP A 69 -8.79 -10.66 -15.69
CA ASP A 69 -9.06 -11.61 -14.62
C ASP A 69 -10.37 -12.34 -14.95
N GLY A 70 -10.24 -13.60 -15.36
CA GLY A 70 -11.38 -14.35 -15.89
C GLY A 70 -11.93 -13.71 -17.15
N ASP A 71 -13.22 -13.41 -17.16
CA ASP A 71 -13.90 -12.77 -18.29
C ASP A 71 -13.88 -11.25 -18.22
N GLU A 72 -13.30 -10.68 -17.16
CA GLU A 72 -13.31 -9.24 -16.93
C GLU A 72 -11.94 -8.62 -17.20
N GLU A 73 -11.98 -7.39 -17.72
CA GLU A 73 -10.79 -6.58 -17.98
C GLU A 73 -10.79 -5.39 -17.03
N TYR A 74 -9.65 -5.14 -16.39
CA TYR A 74 -9.52 -4.08 -15.41
C TYR A 74 -8.42 -3.10 -15.77
N THR A 75 -8.73 -1.81 -15.61
CA THR A 75 -7.76 -0.72 -15.61
C THR A 75 -7.82 -0.05 -14.24
N GLU A 76 -6.81 0.72 -13.92
CA GLU A 76 -6.81 1.52 -12.69
C GLU A 76 -8.06 2.41 -12.63
N ALA A 77 -8.38 3.11 -13.70
CA ALA A 77 -9.53 4.01 -13.75
C ALA A 77 -10.88 3.28 -13.59
N ARG A 78 -10.98 2.04 -14.06
CA ARG A 78 -12.19 1.25 -13.86
C ARG A 78 -12.41 0.88 -12.40
N LEU A 79 -11.34 0.55 -11.67
CA LEU A 79 -11.43 0.15 -10.27
C LEU A 79 -11.68 1.33 -9.33
N ASN A 80 -11.08 2.47 -9.61
CA ASN A 80 -11.06 3.61 -8.69
C ASN A 80 -12.32 4.46 -8.85
N VAL A 81 -13.20 4.38 -7.86
CA VAL A 81 -14.44 5.16 -7.85
C VAL A 81 -14.57 5.92 -6.55
N ARG A 82 -15.16 7.10 -6.63
CA ARG A 82 -15.55 7.90 -5.48
C ARG A 82 -16.85 7.38 -4.88
N LYS A 83 -17.21 7.89 -3.70
CA LYS A 83 -18.46 7.50 -3.03
C LYS A 83 -19.71 7.81 -3.87
N ASP A 84 -19.66 8.84 -4.72
CA ASP A 84 -20.74 9.19 -5.61
C ASP A 84 -20.80 8.31 -6.89
N GLY A 85 -19.86 7.36 -7.03
CA GLY A 85 -19.80 6.47 -8.18
C GLY A 85 -18.99 7.00 -9.35
N SER A 86 -18.51 8.24 -9.30
CA SER A 86 -17.67 8.78 -10.37
C SER A 86 -16.28 8.14 -10.37
N HIS A 87 -15.72 7.93 -11.56
CA HIS A 87 -14.41 7.33 -11.71
C HIS A 87 -13.29 8.35 -11.55
N ILE A 88 -12.15 7.87 -11.04
CA ILE A 88 -10.94 8.65 -10.87
C ILE A 88 -10.01 8.30 -12.02
N SER A 89 -9.55 9.31 -12.77
CA SER A 89 -8.59 9.09 -13.86
C SER A 89 -7.20 8.81 -13.29
N GLU A 90 -6.35 8.15 -14.08
CA GLU A 90 -4.98 7.82 -13.67
C GLU A 90 -4.17 9.07 -13.26
N SER A 91 -4.41 10.19 -13.89
CA SER A 91 -3.72 11.45 -13.57
C SER A 91 -4.13 12.03 -12.22
N GLN A 92 -5.28 11.60 -11.67
CA GLN A 92 -5.82 12.09 -10.41
C GLN A 92 -5.56 11.15 -9.22
N THR A 93 -5.03 9.96 -9.47
CA THR A 93 -4.88 8.93 -8.42
C THR A 93 -4.04 9.41 -7.25
N LYS A 94 -2.88 10.01 -7.50
CA LYS A 94 -2.00 10.49 -6.43
C LYS A 94 -2.67 11.56 -5.56
N GLU A 95 -3.32 12.53 -6.18
CA GLU A 95 -4.00 13.61 -5.48
C GLU A 95 -5.19 13.09 -4.66
N GLU A 96 -5.98 12.21 -5.25
CA GLU A 96 -7.11 11.59 -4.55
C GLU A 96 -6.63 10.73 -3.37
N PHE A 97 -5.54 10.01 -3.54
CA PHE A 97 -4.96 9.27 -2.44
C PHE A 97 -4.54 10.19 -1.30
N HIS A 98 -3.88 11.29 -1.62
CA HIS A 98 -3.48 12.28 -0.62
C HIS A 98 -4.69 12.87 0.12
N ASP A 99 -5.72 13.23 -0.61
CA ASP A 99 -6.84 14.01 -0.07
C ASP A 99 -7.95 13.17 0.54
N ASN A 100 -8.29 12.02 -0.06
CA ASN A 100 -9.56 11.36 0.24
C ASN A 100 -9.48 9.85 0.50
N PHE A 101 -8.35 9.21 0.28
CA PHE A 101 -8.22 7.75 0.41
C PHE A 101 -7.09 7.39 1.37
N ASN A 102 -7.12 6.17 1.90
CA ASN A 102 -6.24 5.75 2.99
C ASN A 102 -5.24 4.67 2.58
N VAL A 103 -5.62 3.81 1.63
CA VAL A 103 -4.85 2.65 1.23
C VAL A 103 -4.67 2.67 -0.28
N LEU A 104 -3.44 2.46 -0.74
CA LEU A 104 -3.10 2.38 -2.16
C LEU A 104 -2.47 1.03 -2.47
N VAL A 105 -3.12 0.24 -3.33
CA VAL A 105 -2.62 -1.05 -3.78
C VAL A 105 -1.92 -0.85 -5.13
N VAL A 106 -0.61 -1.11 -5.19
CA VAL A 106 0.20 -0.81 -6.38
C VAL A 106 0.84 -2.05 -6.98
N ALA A 107 0.99 -2.03 -8.30
CA ALA A 107 1.81 -2.96 -9.06
C ALA A 107 2.69 -2.18 -10.03
N GLU A 108 4.01 -2.24 -9.86
CA GLU A 108 5.02 -1.66 -10.75
C GLU A 108 4.81 -0.18 -11.11
N LYS A 109 4.06 0.55 -10.31
CA LYS A 109 3.79 1.97 -10.50
C LYS A 109 4.26 2.75 -9.28
N TYR A 110 4.64 4.02 -9.51
CA TYR A 110 5.17 4.91 -8.46
C TYR A 110 6.45 4.38 -7.80
N GLN A 111 7.29 3.69 -8.58
CA GLN A 111 8.60 3.22 -8.10
C GLN A 111 9.55 4.39 -7.88
N THR A 112 9.37 5.46 -8.64
CA THR A 112 10.11 6.72 -8.50
C THR A 112 9.12 7.88 -8.49
N GLY A 113 9.51 9.00 -7.87
CA GLY A 113 8.71 10.23 -7.90
C GLY A 113 7.42 10.21 -7.11
N PHE A 114 7.22 9.19 -6.26
CA PHE A 114 6.06 9.15 -5.38
C PHE A 114 6.40 9.88 -4.07
N ASP A 115 5.71 10.98 -3.84
CA ASP A 115 5.93 11.85 -2.68
C ASP A 115 4.65 11.95 -1.85
N GLU A 116 4.54 11.11 -0.81
CA GLU A 116 3.43 11.14 0.12
C GLU A 116 3.93 11.10 1.57
N PRO A 117 4.10 12.27 2.22
CA PRO A 117 4.58 12.31 3.60
C PRO A 117 3.70 11.58 4.60
N LEU A 118 2.39 11.45 4.33
CA LEU A 118 1.44 10.76 5.20
C LEU A 118 1.55 9.24 5.14
N LEU A 119 2.39 8.70 4.24
CA LEU A 119 2.59 7.26 4.12
C LEU A 119 3.35 6.76 5.35
N HIS A 120 2.66 6.04 6.20
CA HIS A 120 3.18 5.47 7.44
C HIS A 120 3.53 4.00 7.32
N THR A 121 2.69 3.22 6.63
CA THR A 121 2.76 1.76 6.60
C THR A 121 2.93 1.26 5.17
N MET A 122 3.82 0.31 5.00
CA MET A 122 3.97 -0.41 3.73
C MET A 122 3.81 -1.90 3.97
N ILE A 123 2.89 -2.50 3.21
CA ILE A 123 2.73 -3.95 3.14
C ILE A 123 3.44 -4.40 1.87
N VAL A 124 4.32 -5.37 1.98
CA VAL A 124 5.12 -5.85 0.85
C VAL A 124 4.75 -7.30 0.57
N ASP A 125 4.18 -7.54 -0.60
CA ASP A 125 3.95 -8.89 -1.12
C ASP A 125 4.57 -9.03 -2.51
N LYS A 126 5.86 -8.76 -2.55
CA LYS A 126 6.68 -8.80 -3.75
C LYS A 126 8.11 -9.14 -3.35
N LYS A 127 8.78 -10.02 -4.11
CA LYS A 127 10.20 -10.26 -3.92
C LYS A 127 11.00 -9.01 -4.28
N LEU A 128 11.74 -8.50 -3.30
CA LEU A 128 12.57 -7.31 -3.44
C LEU A 128 14.04 -7.71 -3.34
N LYS A 129 14.87 -7.15 -4.22
CA LYS A 129 16.32 -7.39 -4.21
C LYS A 129 17.06 -6.07 -4.46
N ASN A 130 18.11 -5.83 -3.64
CA ASN A 130 19.07 -4.74 -3.84
C ASN A 130 18.39 -3.36 -4.05
N VAL A 131 18.68 -2.71 -5.18
CA VAL A 131 18.22 -1.34 -5.48
C VAL A 131 16.69 -1.22 -5.43
N LYS A 132 15.95 -2.23 -5.90
CA LYS A 132 14.48 -2.20 -5.84
C LYS A 132 13.95 -2.18 -4.41
N ALA A 133 14.61 -2.87 -3.49
CA ALA A 133 14.22 -2.83 -2.09
C ALA A 133 14.41 -1.42 -1.51
N VAL A 134 15.55 -0.79 -1.78
CA VAL A 134 15.80 0.60 -1.35
C VAL A 134 14.76 1.54 -1.92
N GLN A 135 14.50 1.49 -3.22
CA GLN A 135 13.53 2.35 -3.89
C GLN A 135 12.12 2.17 -3.33
N THR A 136 11.73 0.92 -3.08
CA THR A 136 10.40 0.63 -2.54
C THR A 136 10.24 1.16 -1.13
N LEU A 137 11.18 0.82 -0.25
CA LEU A 137 11.08 1.19 1.17
C LEU A 137 11.33 2.67 1.41
N SER A 138 12.11 3.33 0.56
CA SER A 138 12.41 4.76 0.71
C SER A 138 11.20 5.66 0.54
N ARG A 139 10.10 5.17 -0.03
CA ARG A 139 8.82 5.90 -0.09
C ARG A 139 8.31 6.27 1.30
N LEU A 140 8.72 5.53 2.35
CA LEU A 140 8.37 5.83 3.73
C LEU A 140 9.21 6.94 4.35
N ASN A 141 10.27 7.40 3.67
CA ASN A 141 11.25 8.34 4.23
C ASN A 141 10.80 9.79 4.29
N ARG A 142 9.72 10.15 3.61
CA ARG A 142 9.22 11.52 3.66
C ARG A 142 8.76 11.87 5.07
N THR A 143 9.12 13.05 5.52
CA THR A 143 8.79 13.52 6.87
C THR A 143 7.67 14.54 6.82
N CYS A 144 6.91 14.60 7.91
CA CYS A 144 5.91 15.65 8.13
C CYS A 144 5.63 15.78 9.63
N PRO A 145 5.00 16.88 10.05
CA PRO A 145 4.63 17.03 11.47
C PRO A 145 3.76 15.88 11.95
N GLY A 146 4.09 15.32 13.10
CA GLY A 146 3.35 14.21 13.71
C GLY A 146 3.78 12.82 13.27
N LYS A 147 4.68 12.72 12.29
CA LYS A 147 5.20 11.42 11.84
C LYS A 147 6.46 11.06 12.63
N VAL A 148 6.32 10.15 13.57
CA VAL A 148 7.40 9.75 14.49
C VAL A 148 7.92 8.35 14.22
N ASP A 149 7.21 7.54 13.45
CA ASP A 149 7.61 6.18 13.10
C ASP A 149 7.05 5.76 11.75
N THR A 150 7.44 4.57 11.29
CA THR A 150 6.89 3.88 10.13
C THR A 150 6.78 2.40 10.43
N PHE A 151 6.00 1.67 9.61
CA PHE A 151 5.83 0.24 9.78
C PHE A 151 5.90 -0.48 8.44
N VAL A 152 6.62 -1.59 8.40
CA VAL A 152 6.71 -2.46 7.23
C VAL A 152 6.27 -3.86 7.65
N LEU A 153 5.31 -4.42 6.92
CA LEU A 153 4.90 -5.81 7.05
C LEU A 153 5.19 -6.51 5.72
N ASP A 154 5.96 -7.57 5.74
CA ASP A 154 6.44 -8.24 4.55
C ASP A 154 5.96 -9.69 4.51
N PHE A 155 5.20 -10.04 3.47
CA PHE A 155 4.69 -11.39 3.26
C PHE A 155 5.58 -12.25 2.34
N ALA A 156 6.51 -11.63 1.63
CA ALA A 156 7.20 -12.29 0.52
C ALA A 156 8.69 -12.48 0.72
N ASN A 157 9.33 -11.65 1.56
CA ASN A 157 10.78 -11.65 1.68
C ASN A 157 11.21 -12.15 3.05
N LYS A 158 12.22 -13.00 3.05
CA LYS A 158 12.95 -13.34 4.26
C LYS A 158 14.09 -12.34 4.42
N LYS A 159 14.57 -12.17 5.64
CA LYS A 159 15.66 -11.23 5.91
C LYS A 159 16.89 -11.54 5.03
N GLU A 160 17.19 -12.81 4.82
CA GLU A 160 18.31 -13.26 3.98
C GLU A 160 18.11 -13.00 2.48
N ASP A 161 16.91 -12.74 2.02
CA ASP A 161 16.64 -12.41 0.62
C ASP A 161 17.03 -10.95 0.30
N ILE A 162 17.24 -10.14 1.31
CA ILE A 162 17.62 -8.74 1.20
C ILE A 162 19.05 -8.63 1.76
N LEU A 163 20.04 -8.86 0.89
CA LEU A 163 21.44 -9.03 1.31
C LEU A 163 22.26 -7.75 1.42
N ASP A 164 21.66 -6.60 1.18
CA ASP A 164 22.35 -5.32 1.23
C ASP A 164 22.33 -4.76 2.65
N GLU A 165 23.50 -4.46 3.23
CA GLU A 165 23.62 -3.90 4.57
C GLU A 165 22.87 -2.59 4.75
N GLU A 166 22.83 -1.75 3.71
CA GLU A 166 22.09 -0.49 3.76
C GLU A 166 20.58 -0.72 3.86
N ILE A 167 20.08 -1.75 3.15
CA ILE A 167 18.67 -2.13 3.19
C ILE A 167 18.31 -2.69 4.57
N GLU A 168 19.13 -3.59 5.10
CA GLU A 168 18.92 -4.12 6.45
C GLU A 168 18.91 -2.99 7.48
N LYS A 169 19.86 -2.08 7.37
CA LYS A 169 19.94 -0.92 8.23
C LYS A 169 18.70 -0.05 8.14
N LEU A 170 18.19 0.18 6.93
CA LEU A 170 16.97 0.95 6.70
C LEU A 170 15.77 0.29 7.38
N ILE A 171 15.63 -1.03 7.24
CA ILE A 171 14.55 -1.78 7.87
C ILE A 171 14.66 -1.71 9.40
N GLU A 172 15.85 -1.89 9.95
CA GLU A 172 16.09 -1.80 11.39
C GLU A 172 15.79 -0.42 11.95
N GLU A 173 16.19 0.63 11.24
CA GLU A 173 15.89 2.02 11.62
C GLU A 173 14.38 2.26 11.65
N ARG A 174 13.64 1.76 10.68
CA ARG A 174 12.18 1.86 10.64
C ARG A 174 11.52 1.13 11.78
N GLN A 175 11.98 -0.08 12.07
CA GLN A 175 11.44 -0.87 13.19
C GLN A 175 11.77 -0.23 14.54
N ALA A 176 12.96 0.33 14.70
CA ALA A 176 13.35 1.04 15.91
C ALA A 176 12.51 2.31 16.12
N ALA A 177 12.28 3.09 15.08
CA ALA A 177 11.41 4.26 15.13
C ALA A 177 9.98 3.90 15.55
N ARG A 178 9.47 2.74 15.12
CA ARG A 178 8.15 2.26 15.51
C ARG A 178 8.04 1.95 17.01
N LYS A 179 9.14 1.52 17.62
CA LYS A 179 9.17 1.15 19.06
C LYS A 179 9.36 2.36 19.98
N ALA A 180 9.79 3.47 19.42
CA ALA A 180 10.07 4.69 20.20
C ALA A 180 8.74 5.48 20.53
#